data_0c9fb2b17b7ba989c57e5cf2e3209b83
#
_entry.id   0c9fb2b17b7ba989c57e5cf2e3209b83
#
_cell.length_a   1.000
_cell.length_b   1.000
_cell.length_c   1.000
_cell.angle_alpha   90.00
_cell.angle_beta   90.00
_cell.angle_gamma   90.00
#
_symmetry.space_group_name_H-M   'P 1'
#
loop_
_entity.id
_entity.type
_entity.pdbx_description
1 polymer ?
#
loop_
_entity_poly.entity_id
_entity_poly.type
_entity_poly.pdbx_seq_one_letter_code
_entity_poly.pdbx_strand_id
1 'polypeptide(L)'
;MNTPPPAAAGSEVIWLYEKQQTIHARSVSGWFTHWRWALVWLTQVVFYGLPWLSWNGRQAVLFDLASRRFSLGGLVLYPQDFIYLTGLLIVCAYGLFLVTAVAGRIWCGYACPQTVYTEMFMWIERRLEGDRMARIRLDAAPWGAAKALRRGGKHALWLALALWTGFTFVGYFTPIKTLWAEAFTLDFGPWEWFWVLFYGLATYGNAGFLREQVCKYMCPYARFQSAMFDKDTMIVSYDAERGEMRGQNARRGRSGQAKPADLGDCIDCDLCVQVCPTGIDIRKGLQYECIGCAACIDVCDGVMDKMQYPRGLIRYDTQNGLAQHLSRWQRWRRVARPRVLIYSAVLLMICGALAASLWFRTPFKVDVVRDRGALARLVDDGRVENVYRLQLMNSSEAAQRFRIAVSGLDGLQAIVAADVAVGPAESRWVPVAVQLPALQAQNLGSGAYPIEFAVERLATPDDDTVWRSTERSTFLLPR
;
A
#
# COMPACT_ATOMS: atom_id res chain seq x y z
N MET A 1 -32.45 -22.75 22.71
CA MET A 1 -32.49 -21.68 23.72
C MET A 1 -31.70 -22.18 24.93
N ASN A 2 -30.42 -21.80 25.03
CA ASN A 2 -29.63 -22.11 26.24
C ASN A 2 -29.47 -20.78 26.99
N THR A 3 -30.30 -20.56 27.98
CA THR A 3 -30.09 -19.52 28.99
C THR A 3 -28.87 -19.91 29.81
N PRO A 4 -27.88 -19.02 29.99
CA PRO A 4 -26.77 -19.29 30.90
C PRO A 4 -27.30 -19.39 32.33
N PRO A 5 -26.65 -20.21 33.19
CA PRO A 5 -27.03 -20.31 34.61
C PRO A 5 -26.88 -18.96 35.31
N PRO A 6 -27.71 -18.65 36.34
CA PRO A 6 -27.62 -17.41 37.08
C PRO A 6 -26.24 -17.29 37.74
N ALA A 7 -25.55 -16.19 37.54
CA ALA A 7 -24.26 -15.92 38.17
C ALA A 7 -24.43 -15.80 39.67
N ALA A 8 -23.55 -16.47 40.43
CA ALA A 8 -23.46 -16.32 41.87
C ALA A 8 -23.13 -14.87 42.21
N ALA A 9 -23.83 -14.32 43.19
CA ALA A 9 -23.66 -12.95 43.65
C ALA A 9 -22.18 -12.68 44.02
N GLY A 10 -21.50 -11.85 43.25
CA GLY A 10 -20.14 -11.39 43.54
C GLY A 10 -19.05 -11.64 42.49
N SER A 11 -19.32 -12.37 41.41
CA SER A 11 -18.33 -12.54 40.32
C SER A 11 -18.74 -11.74 39.08
N GLU A 12 -18.02 -10.71 38.81
CA GLU A 12 -18.10 -9.98 37.50
C GLU A 12 -17.49 -10.89 36.45
N VAL A 13 -18.33 -11.51 35.60
CA VAL A 13 -17.87 -12.36 34.51
C VAL A 13 -17.39 -11.47 33.39
N ILE A 14 -16.09 -11.29 33.28
CA ILE A 14 -15.45 -10.58 32.14
C ILE A 14 -15.40 -11.54 30.98
N TRP A 15 -16.26 -11.34 29.99
CA TRP A 15 -16.20 -12.04 28.72
C TRP A 15 -15.05 -11.50 27.89
N LEU A 16 -13.96 -12.25 27.73
CA LEU A 16 -12.80 -11.88 26.91
C LEU A 16 -13.10 -11.94 25.41
N TYR A 17 -14.11 -12.69 25.02
CA TYR A 17 -14.50 -12.87 23.62
C TYR A 17 -16.01 -12.77 23.48
N GLU A 18 -16.46 -11.84 22.62
CA GLU A 18 -17.85 -11.79 22.19
C GLU A 18 -18.06 -12.75 21.02
N LYS A 19 -19.17 -13.53 21.05
CA LYS A 19 -19.49 -14.43 19.93
C LYS A 19 -19.67 -13.62 18.66
N GLN A 20 -18.89 -13.92 17.63
CA GLN A 20 -18.98 -13.25 16.35
C GLN A 20 -20.39 -13.42 15.77
N GLN A 21 -21.11 -12.32 15.60
CA GLN A 21 -22.37 -12.28 14.88
C GLN A 21 -22.09 -11.93 13.42
N THR A 22 -22.70 -12.68 12.50
CA THR A 22 -22.57 -12.39 11.07
C THR A 22 -23.29 -11.07 10.76
N ILE A 23 -22.51 -10.06 10.35
CA ILE A 23 -23.06 -8.74 9.99
C ILE A 23 -23.57 -8.77 8.55
N HIS A 24 -24.91 -8.68 8.40
CA HIS A 24 -25.55 -8.53 7.10
C HIS A 24 -25.78 -7.04 6.83
N ALA A 25 -24.77 -6.34 6.31
CA ALA A 25 -24.92 -4.94 5.96
C ALA A 25 -25.95 -4.75 4.84
N ARG A 26 -26.86 -3.77 5.03
CA ARG A 26 -27.85 -3.36 4.03
C ARG A 26 -27.19 -2.48 2.97
N SER A 27 -27.66 -2.59 1.72
CA SER A 27 -27.21 -1.69 0.67
C SER A 27 -27.74 -0.26 0.88
N VAL A 28 -26.92 0.71 0.55
CA VAL A 28 -27.26 2.12 0.55
C VAL A 28 -26.72 2.78 -0.70
N SER A 29 -27.42 3.81 -1.18
CA SER A 29 -26.95 4.69 -2.26
C SER A 29 -26.98 6.14 -1.76
N GLY A 30 -25.96 6.91 -2.12
CA GLY A 30 -25.84 8.31 -1.72
C GLY A 30 -24.51 8.90 -2.15
N TRP A 31 -24.26 10.14 -1.81
CA TRP A 31 -23.06 10.89 -2.20
C TRP A 31 -21.76 10.18 -1.77
N PHE A 32 -21.65 9.79 -0.51
CA PHE A 32 -20.45 9.14 0.02
C PHE A 32 -20.25 7.74 -0.54
N THR A 33 -21.34 7.01 -0.75
CA THR A 33 -21.29 5.69 -1.38
C THR A 33 -20.80 5.78 -2.83
N HIS A 34 -21.21 6.78 -3.62
CA HIS A 34 -20.70 6.98 -4.98
C HIS A 34 -19.20 7.29 -4.99
N TRP A 35 -18.70 8.17 -4.12
CA TRP A 35 -17.27 8.45 -3.99
C TRP A 35 -16.46 7.22 -3.55
N ARG A 36 -17.02 6.43 -2.64
CA ARG A 36 -16.40 5.18 -2.22
C ARG A 36 -16.24 4.22 -3.40
N TRP A 37 -17.29 4.02 -4.21
CA TRP A 37 -17.21 3.21 -5.41
C TRP A 37 -16.27 3.80 -6.47
N ALA A 38 -16.24 5.10 -6.66
CA ALA A 38 -15.27 5.74 -7.56
C ALA A 38 -13.83 5.43 -7.15
N LEU A 39 -13.51 5.49 -5.84
CA LEU A 39 -12.18 5.13 -5.34
C LEU A 39 -11.90 3.62 -5.40
N VAL A 40 -12.91 2.77 -5.19
CA VAL A 40 -12.78 1.33 -5.44
C VAL A 40 -12.37 1.09 -6.89
N TRP A 41 -13.08 1.66 -7.86
CA TRP A 41 -12.74 1.50 -9.28
C TRP A 41 -11.36 2.08 -9.61
N LEU A 42 -11.05 3.28 -9.14
CA LEU A 42 -9.75 3.91 -9.38
C LEU A 42 -8.60 3.03 -8.86
N THR A 43 -8.67 2.59 -7.62
CA THR A 43 -7.60 1.78 -7.01
C THR A 43 -7.47 0.42 -7.70
N GLN A 44 -8.58 -0.19 -8.12
CA GLN A 44 -8.54 -1.49 -8.80
C GLN A 44 -8.07 -1.38 -10.25
N VAL A 45 -8.49 -0.35 -11.00
CA VAL A 45 -7.96 -0.09 -12.34
C VAL A 45 -6.45 0.14 -12.31
N VAL A 46 -5.97 0.91 -11.34
CA VAL A 46 -4.53 1.10 -11.14
C VAL A 46 -3.85 -0.22 -10.77
N PHE A 47 -4.35 -0.95 -9.77
CA PHE A 47 -3.72 -2.18 -9.30
C PHE A 47 -3.71 -3.28 -10.38
N TYR A 48 -4.85 -3.54 -11.03
CA TYR A 48 -4.91 -4.58 -12.07
C TYR A 48 -4.33 -4.15 -13.41
N GLY A 49 -4.32 -2.86 -13.71
CA GLY A 49 -3.90 -2.33 -15.01
C GLY A 49 -2.41 -2.07 -15.14
N LEU A 50 -1.75 -1.57 -14.08
CA LEU A 50 -0.34 -1.18 -14.15
C LEU A 50 0.61 -2.27 -14.67
N PRO A 51 0.49 -3.56 -14.29
CA PRO A 51 1.39 -4.59 -14.81
C PRO A 51 1.28 -4.82 -16.32
N TRP A 52 0.13 -4.50 -16.93
CA TRP A 52 -0.10 -4.68 -18.35
C TRP A 52 0.46 -3.54 -19.22
N LEU A 53 0.80 -2.41 -18.60
CA LEU A 53 1.40 -1.29 -19.32
C LEU A 53 2.84 -1.61 -19.72
N SER A 54 3.20 -1.21 -20.93
CA SER A 54 4.54 -1.36 -21.46
C SER A 54 5.22 0.00 -21.61
N TRP A 55 6.50 0.06 -21.27
CA TRP A 55 7.37 1.23 -21.41
C TRP A 55 8.68 0.80 -22.08
N ASN A 56 9.02 1.40 -23.23
CA ASN A 56 10.24 1.10 -23.98
C ASN A 56 10.51 -0.42 -24.14
N GLY A 57 9.48 -1.17 -24.56
CA GLY A 57 9.60 -2.60 -24.83
C GLY A 57 9.61 -3.52 -23.59
N ARG A 58 9.55 -2.97 -22.37
CA ARG A 58 9.45 -3.72 -21.11
C ARG A 58 8.17 -3.40 -20.36
N GLN A 59 7.85 -4.18 -19.34
CA GLN A 59 6.75 -3.88 -18.43
C GLN A 59 7.03 -2.58 -17.68
N ALA A 60 6.06 -1.65 -17.64
CA ALA A 60 6.25 -0.33 -17.07
C ALA A 60 6.51 -0.36 -15.56
N VAL A 61 5.85 -1.27 -14.83
CA VAL A 61 6.08 -1.48 -13.40
C VAL A 61 6.44 -2.95 -13.18
N LEU A 62 7.69 -3.20 -12.86
CA LEU A 62 8.22 -4.55 -12.62
C LEU A 62 9.30 -4.52 -11.55
N PHE A 63 9.14 -5.34 -10.53
CA PHE A 63 10.12 -5.58 -9.47
C PHE A 63 10.84 -6.92 -9.72
N ASP A 64 11.73 -6.96 -10.70
CA ASP A 64 12.46 -8.16 -11.07
C ASP A 64 13.51 -8.50 -10.01
N LEU A 65 13.20 -9.49 -9.17
CA LEU A 65 14.09 -9.96 -8.11
C LEU A 65 15.26 -10.77 -8.63
N ALA A 66 15.08 -11.49 -9.74
CA ALA A 66 16.13 -12.33 -10.33
C ALA A 66 17.26 -11.47 -10.92
N SER A 67 16.91 -10.46 -11.71
CA SER A 67 17.87 -9.49 -12.24
C SER A 67 18.21 -8.36 -11.26
N ARG A 68 17.57 -8.32 -10.07
CA ARG A 68 17.73 -7.28 -9.05
C ARG A 68 17.51 -5.88 -9.62
N ARG A 69 16.47 -5.72 -10.41
CA ARG A 69 16.14 -4.49 -11.11
C ARG A 69 14.68 -4.13 -10.89
N PHE A 70 14.43 -2.90 -10.49
CA PHE A 70 13.11 -2.38 -10.19
C PHE A 70 12.76 -1.26 -11.17
N SER A 71 11.79 -1.52 -12.04
CA SER A 71 11.35 -0.60 -13.08
C SER A 71 10.06 0.10 -12.68
N LEU A 72 10.02 1.42 -12.77
CA LEU A 72 8.87 2.29 -12.52
C LEU A 72 8.76 3.28 -13.69
N GLY A 73 8.15 2.87 -14.81
CA GLY A 73 8.17 3.64 -16.06
C GLY A 73 9.62 3.86 -16.55
N GLY A 74 10.01 5.11 -16.74
CA GLY A 74 11.38 5.49 -17.11
C GLY A 74 12.40 5.42 -15.97
N LEU A 75 11.97 5.21 -14.72
CA LEU A 75 12.87 5.11 -13.57
C LEU A 75 13.30 3.66 -13.35
N VAL A 76 14.62 3.39 -13.47
CA VAL A 76 15.23 2.10 -13.16
C VAL A 76 16.03 2.21 -11.88
N LEU A 77 15.68 1.39 -10.88
CA LEU A 77 16.32 1.33 -9.58
C LEU A 77 17.03 -0.01 -9.42
N TYR A 78 18.16 0.03 -8.73
CA TYR A 78 18.96 -1.12 -8.35
C TYR A 78 18.97 -1.31 -6.82
N PRO A 79 19.47 -2.42 -6.27
CA PRO A 79 19.51 -2.64 -4.82
C PRO A 79 20.19 -1.52 -4.03
N GLN A 80 21.18 -0.85 -4.59
CA GLN A 80 21.87 0.30 -3.99
C GLN A 80 20.94 1.51 -3.82
N ASP A 81 19.81 1.53 -4.53
CA ASP A 81 18.78 2.57 -4.45
C ASP A 81 17.71 2.28 -3.39
N PHE A 82 17.93 1.28 -2.51
CA PHE A 82 16.98 0.88 -1.47
C PHE A 82 16.54 2.06 -0.55
N ILE A 83 17.38 3.09 -0.45
CA ILE A 83 17.05 4.32 0.28
C ILE A 83 15.76 4.99 -0.25
N TYR A 84 15.48 4.92 -1.56
CA TYR A 84 14.25 5.48 -2.14
C TYR A 84 13.02 4.69 -1.73
N LEU A 85 13.12 3.37 -1.65
CA LEU A 85 12.03 2.53 -1.12
C LEU A 85 11.77 2.85 0.36
N THR A 86 12.83 2.95 1.16
CA THR A 86 12.71 3.33 2.58
C THR A 86 12.06 4.70 2.73
N GLY A 87 12.51 5.69 1.94
CA GLY A 87 11.94 7.03 1.93
C GLY A 87 10.47 7.04 1.51
N LEU A 88 10.11 6.27 0.50
CA LEU A 88 8.71 6.11 0.05
C LEU A 88 7.83 5.53 1.16
N LEU A 89 8.29 4.49 1.86
CA LEU A 89 7.55 3.90 2.98
C LEU A 89 7.36 4.91 4.13
N ILE A 90 8.38 5.72 4.43
CA ILE A 90 8.28 6.79 5.43
C ILE A 90 7.26 7.84 4.98
N VAL A 91 7.30 8.29 3.72
CA VAL A 91 6.32 9.23 3.15
C VAL A 91 4.91 8.68 3.24
N CYS A 92 4.69 7.41 2.90
CA CYS A 92 3.40 6.76 3.01
C CYS A 92 2.90 6.70 4.47
N ALA A 93 3.78 6.35 5.41
CA ALA A 93 3.44 6.29 6.83
C ALA A 93 3.08 7.68 7.39
N TYR A 94 3.92 8.69 7.14
CA TYR A 94 3.66 10.07 7.56
C TYR A 94 2.43 10.67 6.89
N GLY A 95 2.23 10.41 5.59
CA GLY A 95 1.03 10.81 4.85
C GLY A 95 -0.24 10.22 5.47
N LEU A 96 -0.19 8.94 5.84
CA LEU A 96 -1.29 8.28 6.51
C LEU A 96 -1.57 8.88 7.90
N PHE A 97 -0.52 9.22 8.67
CA PHE A 97 -0.67 9.91 9.95
C PHE A 97 -1.24 11.31 9.80
N LEU A 98 -0.80 12.05 8.79
CA LEU A 98 -1.34 13.37 8.48
C LEU A 98 -2.83 13.31 8.15
N VAL A 99 -3.22 12.38 7.25
CA VAL A 99 -4.63 12.15 6.89
C VAL A 99 -5.44 11.77 8.13
N THR A 100 -4.90 10.92 9.02
CA THR A 100 -5.57 10.52 10.27
C THR A 100 -5.74 11.71 11.22
N ALA A 101 -4.75 12.56 11.36
CA ALA A 101 -4.84 13.73 12.22
C ALA A 101 -5.93 14.70 11.73
N VAL A 102 -6.13 14.85 10.42
CA VAL A 102 -7.11 15.77 9.81
C VAL A 102 -8.50 15.12 9.72
N ALA A 103 -8.59 13.94 9.14
CA ALA A 103 -9.84 13.31 8.68
C ALA A 103 -10.08 11.91 9.27
N GLY A 104 -9.46 11.60 10.39
CA GLY A 104 -9.68 10.37 11.12
C GLY A 104 -9.44 9.12 10.25
N ARG A 105 -10.44 8.28 10.13
CA ARG A 105 -10.37 6.99 9.41
C ARG A 105 -10.84 7.04 7.96
N ILE A 106 -10.78 8.20 7.30
CA ILE A 106 -11.24 8.30 5.91
C ILE A 106 -10.50 7.33 4.97
N TRP A 107 -9.19 7.14 5.17
CA TRP A 107 -8.42 6.14 4.41
C TRP A 107 -9.00 4.72 4.56
N CYS A 108 -9.34 4.33 5.79
CA CYS A 108 -9.90 3.00 6.07
C CYS A 108 -11.25 2.80 5.38
N GLY A 109 -12.07 3.85 5.28
CA GLY A 109 -13.41 3.76 4.67
C GLY A 109 -13.43 3.78 3.15
N TYR A 110 -12.37 4.31 2.50
CA TYR A 110 -12.41 4.62 1.06
C TYR A 110 -11.31 3.96 0.22
N ALA A 111 -10.09 3.81 0.75
CA ALA A 111 -8.93 3.38 -0.03
C ALA A 111 -8.16 2.19 0.55
N CYS A 112 -8.44 1.79 1.80
CA CYS A 112 -7.79 0.63 2.42
C CYS A 112 -8.11 -0.64 1.62
N PRO A 113 -7.11 -1.45 1.24
CA PRO A 113 -7.34 -2.70 0.49
C PRO A 113 -8.36 -3.61 1.15
N GLN A 114 -8.32 -3.77 2.48
CA GLN A 114 -9.29 -4.60 3.21
C GLN A 114 -10.74 -4.14 2.97
N THR A 115 -10.99 -2.83 3.03
CA THR A 115 -12.34 -2.28 2.80
C THR A 115 -12.76 -2.39 1.34
N VAL A 116 -11.83 -2.12 0.42
CA VAL A 116 -12.06 -2.21 -1.03
C VAL A 116 -12.47 -3.63 -1.42
N TYR A 117 -11.69 -4.64 -1.04
CA TYR A 117 -12.03 -6.04 -1.35
C TYR A 117 -13.28 -6.52 -0.62
N THR A 118 -13.48 -6.13 0.63
CA THR A 118 -14.73 -6.44 1.35
C THR A 118 -15.95 -5.86 0.65
N GLU A 119 -15.88 -4.63 0.12
CA GLU A 119 -16.99 -4.01 -0.61
C GLU A 119 -17.28 -4.75 -1.93
N MET A 120 -16.23 -5.16 -2.67
CA MET A 120 -16.37 -5.96 -3.89
C MET A 120 -17.02 -7.33 -3.59
N PHE A 121 -16.60 -8.00 -2.52
CA PHE A 121 -17.17 -9.28 -2.10
C PHE A 121 -18.62 -9.14 -1.65
N MET A 122 -18.95 -8.08 -0.90
CA MET A 122 -20.33 -7.77 -0.53
C MET A 122 -21.19 -7.41 -1.75
N TRP A 123 -20.62 -6.78 -2.78
CA TRP A 123 -21.31 -6.52 -4.04
C TRP A 123 -21.67 -7.84 -4.76
N ILE A 124 -20.74 -8.80 -4.85
CA ILE A 124 -21.00 -10.15 -5.39
C ILE A 124 -22.09 -10.85 -4.58
N GLU A 125 -22.00 -10.80 -3.25
CA GLU A 125 -23.03 -11.34 -2.36
C GLU A 125 -24.41 -10.78 -2.65
N ARG A 126 -24.53 -9.46 -2.76
CA ARG A 126 -25.80 -8.80 -3.06
C ARG A 126 -26.39 -9.21 -4.40
N ARG A 127 -25.54 -9.47 -5.40
CA ARG A 127 -25.99 -9.91 -6.73
C ARG A 127 -26.52 -11.33 -6.74
N LEU A 128 -25.95 -12.23 -5.96
CA LEU A 128 -26.30 -13.66 -5.96
C LEU A 128 -27.30 -14.05 -4.85
N GLU A 129 -27.10 -13.54 -3.65
CA GLU A 129 -27.92 -13.87 -2.47
C GLU A 129 -28.99 -12.80 -2.17
N GLY A 130 -28.87 -11.60 -2.76
CA GLY A 130 -29.75 -10.47 -2.53
C GLY A 130 -29.30 -9.56 -1.39
N ASP A 131 -30.13 -8.56 -1.06
CA ASP A 131 -29.83 -7.62 0.02
C ASP A 131 -30.09 -8.24 1.41
N ARG A 132 -29.83 -7.51 2.48
CA ARG A 132 -29.83 -7.92 3.90
C ARG A 132 -30.98 -8.90 4.24
N MET A 133 -32.22 -8.55 3.97
CA MET A 133 -33.38 -9.41 4.32
C MET A 133 -33.43 -10.70 3.53
N ALA A 134 -32.98 -10.69 2.26
CA ALA A 134 -32.93 -11.89 1.43
C ALA A 134 -31.84 -12.84 1.96
N ARG A 135 -30.68 -12.32 2.38
CA ARG A 135 -29.58 -13.10 2.96
C ARG A 135 -29.98 -13.73 4.29
N ILE A 136 -30.62 -12.98 5.19
CA ILE A 136 -31.11 -13.52 6.48
C ILE A 136 -32.10 -14.66 6.23
N ARG A 137 -33.04 -14.51 5.27
CA ARG A 137 -33.96 -15.57 4.91
C ARG A 137 -33.26 -16.78 4.28
N LEU A 138 -32.26 -16.54 3.42
CA LEU A 138 -31.46 -17.60 2.82
C LEU A 138 -30.68 -18.40 3.87
N ASP A 139 -30.16 -17.72 4.90
CA ASP A 139 -29.43 -18.38 6.01
C ASP A 139 -30.36 -19.28 6.81
N ALA A 140 -31.58 -18.82 7.12
CA ALA A 140 -32.57 -19.57 7.85
C ALA A 140 -33.20 -20.70 7.03
N ALA A 141 -33.15 -20.65 5.67
CA ALA A 141 -33.75 -21.66 4.81
C ALA A 141 -33.00 -23.00 4.91
N PRO A 142 -33.70 -24.14 4.78
CA PRO A 142 -33.05 -25.45 4.72
C PRO A 142 -32.14 -25.58 3.51
N TRP A 143 -31.22 -26.53 3.54
CA TRP A 143 -30.33 -26.81 2.41
C TRP A 143 -31.16 -27.41 1.24
N GLY A 144 -30.99 -26.80 0.06
CA GLY A 144 -31.64 -27.24 -1.19
C GLY A 144 -30.83 -26.74 -2.39
N ALA A 145 -31.18 -27.19 -3.61
CA ALA A 145 -30.45 -26.88 -4.83
C ALA A 145 -30.31 -25.36 -5.08
N ALA A 146 -31.37 -24.59 -4.85
CA ALA A 146 -31.34 -23.13 -5.01
C ALA A 146 -30.37 -22.43 -4.01
N LYS A 147 -30.32 -22.87 -2.76
CA LYS A 147 -29.38 -22.36 -1.76
C LYS A 147 -27.94 -22.75 -2.09
N ALA A 148 -27.73 -24.02 -2.50
CA ALA A 148 -26.43 -24.52 -2.91
C ALA A 148 -25.87 -23.77 -4.11
N LEU A 149 -26.72 -23.53 -5.14
CA LEU A 149 -26.31 -22.78 -6.35
C LEU A 149 -25.93 -21.33 -6.02
N ARG A 150 -26.71 -20.61 -5.23
CA ARG A 150 -26.44 -19.23 -4.85
C ARG A 150 -25.14 -19.11 -4.02
N ARG A 151 -24.97 -19.98 -3.03
CA ARG A 151 -23.77 -20.01 -2.20
C ARG A 151 -22.55 -20.48 -2.97
N GLY A 152 -22.67 -21.55 -3.75
CA GLY A 152 -21.59 -22.04 -4.61
C GLY A 152 -21.15 -20.99 -5.61
N GLY A 153 -22.08 -20.34 -6.29
CA GLY A 153 -21.78 -19.24 -7.20
C GLY A 153 -21.08 -18.06 -6.53
N LYS A 154 -21.52 -17.68 -5.33
CA LYS A 154 -20.84 -16.65 -4.53
C LYS A 154 -19.38 -17.02 -4.26
N HIS A 155 -19.14 -18.22 -3.72
CA HIS A 155 -17.77 -18.66 -3.39
C HIS A 155 -16.91 -18.83 -4.63
N ALA A 156 -17.47 -19.29 -5.76
CA ALA A 156 -16.76 -19.39 -7.03
C ALA A 156 -16.30 -18.02 -7.53
N LEU A 157 -17.17 -16.99 -7.51
CA LEU A 157 -16.80 -15.63 -7.92
C LEU A 157 -15.83 -14.98 -6.93
N TRP A 158 -15.96 -15.21 -5.63
CA TRP A 158 -15.02 -14.75 -4.65
C TRP A 158 -13.63 -15.35 -4.85
N LEU A 159 -13.58 -16.66 -5.10
CA LEU A 159 -12.32 -17.37 -5.34
C LEU A 159 -11.67 -16.92 -6.65
N ALA A 160 -12.46 -16.75 -7.72
CA ALA A 160 -11.97 -16.24 -9.00
C ALA A 160 -11.34 -14.84 -8.86
N LEU A 161 -12.06 -13.92 -8.18
CA LEU A 161 -11.54 -12.57 -7.92
C LEU A 161 -10.29 -12.59 -7.02
N ALA A 162 -10.28 -13.44 -6.01
CA ALA A 162 -9.16 -13.60 -5.09
C ALA A 162 -7.91 -14.16 -5.78
N LEU A 163 -8.08 -15.19 -6.62
CA LEU A 163 -6.96 -15.75 -7.40
C LEU A 163 -6.47 -14.76 -8.45
N TRP A 164 -7.37 -14.01 -9.09
CA TRP A 164 -6.99 -12.92 -10.00
C TRP A 164 -6.17 -11.83 -9.29
N THR A 165 -6.51 -11.53 -8.03
CA THR A 165 -5.73 -10.61 -7.20
C THR A 165 -4.34 -11.16 -6.91
N GLY A 166 -4.24 -12.42 -6.51
CA GLY A 166 -2.95 -13.09 -6.28
C GLY A 166 -2.09 -13.15 -7.56
N PHE A 167 -2.70 -13.52 -8.69
CA PHE A 167 -2.06 -13.52 -10.00
C PHE A 167 -1.51 -12.13 -10.37
N THR A 168 -2.34 -11.09 -10.25
CA THR A 168 -1.91 -9.72 -10.54
C THR A 168 -0.79 -9.26 -9.63
N PHE A 169 -0.84 -9.63 -8.34
CA PHE A 169 0.23 -9.29 -7.40
C PHE A 169 1.56 -9.90 -7.83
N VAL A 170 1.57 -11.19 -8.21
CA VAL A 170 2.77 -11.86 -8.73
C VAL A 170 3.24 -11.21 -10.03
N GLY A 171 2.31 -10.74 -10.87
CA GLY A 171 2.60 -10.00 -12.10
C GLY A 171 3.37 -8.68 -11.92
N TYR A 172 3.52 -8.17 -10.70
CA TYR A 172 4.46 -7.09 -10.39
C TYR A 172 5.90 -7.56 -10.21
N PHE A 173 6.12 -8.86 -10.01
CA PHE A 173 7.46 -9.44 -9.76
C PHE A 173 7.94 -10.34 -10.90
N THR A 174 7.03 -11.02 -11.56
CA THR A 174 7.27 -11.78 -12.78
C THR A 174 6.55 -11.09 -13.95
N PRO A 175 7.18 -10.95 -15.13
CA PRO A 175 6.52 -10.26 -16.25
C PRO A 175 5.13 -10.82 -16.53
N ILE A 176 4.11 -9.96 -16.45
CA ILE A 176 2.70 -10.38 -16.49
C ILE A 176 2.33 -11.13 -17.77
N LYS A 177 2.94 -10.79 -18.90
CA LYS A 177 2.69 -11.45 -20.19
C LYS A 177 3.22 -12.87 -20.20
N THR A 178 4.38 -13.10 -19.58
CA THR A 178 4.96 -14.45 -19.41
C THR A 178 4.09 -15.25 -18.46
N LEU A 179 3.79 -14.68 -17.27
CA LEU A 179 2.93 -15.31 -16.29
C LEU A 179 1.54 -15.66 -16.86
N TRP A 180 0.99 -14.80 -17.73
CA TRP A 180 -0.28 -15.06 -18.41
C TRP A 180 -0.19 -16.25 -19.38
N ALA A 181 0.88 -16.34 -20.16
CA ALA A 181 1.08 -17.48 -21.05
C ALA A 181 1.23 -18.81 -20.27
N GLU A 182 2.02 -18.79 -19.19
CA GLU A 182 2.24 -19.94 -18.31
C GLU A 182 0.96 -20.36 -17.55
N ALA A 183 0.02 -19.44 -17.32
CA ALA A 183 -1.26 -19.76 -16.69
C ALA A 183 -2.09 -20.77 -17.50
N PHE A 184 -2.03 -20.73 -18.84
CA PHE A 184 -2.76 -21.66 -19.70
C PHE A 184 -2.14 -23.06 -19.76
N THR A 185 -0.83 -23.15 -19.56
CA THR A 185 -0.10 -24.42 -19.53
C THR A 185 0.04 -24.97 -18.12
N LEU A 186 -0.32 -24.17 -17.10
CA LEU A 186 -0.10 -24.45 -15.68
C LEU A 186 1.38 -24.67 -15.33
N ASP A 187 2.27 -24.03 -16.07
CA ASP A 187 3.73 -24.17 -15.96
C ASP A 187 4.39 -23.07 -15.13
N PHE A 188 3.69 -22.63 -14.09
CA PHE A 188 4.27 -21.68 -13.14
C PHE A 188 5.43 -22.31 -12.37
N GLY A 189 6.45 -21.53 -12.08
CA GLY A 189 7.45 -21.91 -11.11
C GLY A 189 6.87 -22.11 -9.71
N PRO A 190 7.60 -22.82 -8.83
CA PRO A 190 7.10 -23.14 -7.49
C PRO A 190 6.83 -21.89 -6.63
N TRP A 191 7.58 -20.82 -6.83
CA TRP A 191 7.38 -19.55 -6.12
C TRP A 191 6.20 -18.76 -6.66
N GLU A 192 5.93 -18.76 -7.97
CA GLU A 192 4.76 -18.16 -8.58
C GLU A 192 3.49 -18.84 -8.07
N TRP A 193 3.44 -20.18 -8.06
CA TRP A 193 2.34 -20.95 -7.48
C TRP A 193 2.10 -20.60 -6.02
N PHE A 194 3.18 -20.59 -5.23
CA PHE A 194 3.08 -20.28 -3.81
C PHE A 194 2.46 -18.91 -3.58
N TRP A 195 2.98 -17.88 -4.23
CA TRP A 195 2.51 -16.50 -3.99
C TRP A 195 1.13 -16.21 -4.58
N VAL A 196 0.78 -16.75 -5.74
CA VAL A 196 -0.57 -16.64 -6.31
C VAL A 196 -1.59 -17.23 -5.36
N LEU A 197 -1.34 -18.43 -4.84
CA LEU A 197 -2.24 -19.10 -3.91
C LEU A 197 -2.26 -18.40 -2.55
N PHE A 198 -1.12 -17.99 -2.03
CA PHE A 198 -1.02 -17.31 -0.74
C PHE A 198 -1.83 -16.01 -0.72
N TYR A 199 -1.59 -15.11 -1.67
CA TYR A 199 -2.32 -13.84 -1.75
C TYR A 199 -3.78 -14.04 -2.17
N GLY A 200 -4.04 -15.01 -3.02
CA GLY A 200 -5.41 -15.39 -3.38
C GLY A 200 -6.19 -15.88 -2.17
N LEU A 201 -5.69 -16.86 -1.43
CA LEU A 201 -6.35 -17.39 -0.25
C LEU A 201 -6.43 -16.36 0.88
N ALA A 202 -5.40 -15.53 1.08
CA ALA A 202 -5.44 -14.42 2.03
C ALA A 202 -6.55 -13.41 1.69
N THR A 203 -6.70 -13.04 0.42
CA THR A 203 -7.78 -12.14 -0.04
C THR A 203 -9.14 -12.79 0.18
N TYR A 204 -9.30 -14.06 -0.19
CA TYR A 204 -10.53 -14.82 0.01
C TYR A 204 -10.92 -14.93 1.48
N GLY A 205 -9.97 -15.24 2.36
CA GLY A 205 -10.18 -15.33 3.80
C GLY A 205 -10.50 -13.98 4.45
N ASN A 206 -9.67 -12.97 4.18
CA ASN A 206 -9.81 -11.67 4.82
C ASN A 206 -11.06 -10.91 4.35
N ALA A 207 -11.35 -10.87 3.06
CA ALA A 207 -12.50 -10.14 2.52
C ALA A 207 -13.81 -10.93 2.60
N GLY A 208 -13.76 -12.26 2.52
CA GLY A 208 -14.94 -13.12 2.56
C GLY A 208 -15.43 -13.41 3.97
N PHE A 209 -14.55 -13.79 4.88
CA PHE A 209 -14.90 -14.31 6.20
C PHE A 209 -14.53 -13.38 7.35
N LEU A 210 -13.29 -12.90 7.40
CA LEU A 210 -12.80 -12.09 8.52
C LEU A 210 -13.32 -10.65 8.50
N ARG A 211 -13.47 -10.05 7.34
CA ARG A 211 -14.06 -8.71 7.12
C ARG A 211 -13.65 -7.69 8.19
N GLU A 212 -14.62 -7.29 9.03
CA GLU A 212 -14.42 -6.33 10.13
C GLU A 212 -13.47 -6.83 11.22
N GLN A 213 -13.28 -8.16 11.35
CA GLN A 213 -12.36 -8.73 12.35
C GLN A 213 -10.90 -8.35 12.05
N VAL A 214 -10.55 -8.22 10.76
CA VAL A 214 -9.23 -7.72 10.35
C VAL A 214 -8.99 -6.33 10.93
N CYS A 215 -9.98 -5.43 10.82
CA CYS A 215 -9.89 -4.06 11.35
C CYS A 215 -9.90 -4.00 12.87
N LYS A 216 -10.69 -4.90 13.53
CA LYS A 216 -10.85 -4.90 14.98
C LYS A 216 -9.64 -5.50 15.72
N TYR A 217 -9.09 -6.60 15.20
CA TYR A 217 -8.12 -7.42 15.95
C TYR A 217 -6.76 -7.57 15.28
N MET A 218 -6.68 -7.60 13.95
CA MET A 218 -5.44 -7.89 13.22
C MET A 218 -4.69 -6.62 12.80
N CYS A 219 -5.40 -5.53 12.50
CA CYS A 219 -4.78 -4.32 11.97
C CYS A 219 -4.18 -3.46 13.10
N PRO A 220 -2.85 -3.36 13.23
CA PRO A 220 -2.22 -2.53 14.27
C PRO A 220 -2.54 -1.05 14.07
N TYR A 221 -2.67 -0.62 12.82
CA TYR A 221 -2.96 0.76 12.47
C TYR A 221 -4.32 1.24 13.04
N ALA A 222 -5.33 0.39 13.08
CA ALA A 222 -6.64 0.75 13.62
C ALA A 222 -6.56 1.15 15.11
N ARG A 223 -5.65 0.54 15.88
CA ARG A 223 -5.40 0.88 17.29
C ARG A 223 -4.61 2.18 17.42
N PHE A 224 -3.58 2.37 16.63
CA PHE A 224 -2.80 3.61 16.61
C PHE A 224 -3.64 4.82 16.22
N GLN A 225 -4.53 4.68 15.26
CA GLN A 225 -5.40 5.77 14.82
C GLN A 225 -6.26 6.32 15.96
N SER A 226 -6.86 5.44 16.79
CA SER A 226 -7.72 5.90 17.89
C SER A 226 -6.97 6.76 18.91
N ALA A 227 -5.68 6.48 19.14
CA ALA A 227 -4.81 7.30 19.99
C ALA A 227 -4.39 8.63 19.34
N MET A 228 -4.51 8.74 18.01
CA MET A 228 -4.13 9.95 17.27
C MET A 228 -5.27 10.97 17.15
N PHE A 229 -6.50 10.61 17.45
CA PHE A 229 -7.64 11.52 17.37
C PHE A 229 -7.56 12.59 18.45
N ASP A 230 -7.92 13.79 18.08
CA ASP A 230 -8.16 14.88 18.99
C ASP A 230 -9.56 15.51 18.74
N LYS A 231 -9.96 16.48 19.55
CA LYS A 231 -11.29 17.10 19.47
C LYS A 231 -11.55 17.86 18.15
N ASP A 232 -10.51 18.16 17.38
CA ASP A 232 -10.60 18.83 16.08
C ASP A 232 -10.32 17.86 14.89
N THR A 233 -10.18 16.56 15.14
CA THR A 233 -10.13 15.55 14.09
C THR A 233 -11.53 15.31 13.53
N MET A 234 -11.65 15.33 12.20
CA MET A 234 -12.93 15.10 11.51
C MET A 234 -13.30 13.61 11.55
N ILE A 235 -14.45 13.31 12.09
CA ILE A 235 -15.00 11.94 12.25
C ILE A 235 -16.46 11.92 11.84
N VAL A 236 -16.98 10.73 11.54
CA VAL A 236 -18.44 10.57 11.39
C VAL A 236 -19.07 10.67 12.76
N SER A 237 -19.99 11.63 12.93
CA SER A 237 -20.59 11.96 14.21
C SER A 237 -22.11 12.06 14.10
N TYR A 238 -22.79 11.65 15.15
CA TYR A 238 -24.22 11.86 15.35
C TYR A 238 -24.41 13.12 16.20
N ASP A 239 -25.32 13.98 15.76
CA ASP A 239 -25.68 15.19 16.49
C ASP A 239 -26.73 14.84 17.55
N ALA A 240 -26.26 14.57 18.77
CA ALA A 240 -27.15 14.16 19.86
C ALA A 240 -28.07 15.29 20.33
N GLU A 241 -27.61 16.55 20.32
CA GLU A 241 -28.40 17.68 20.72
C GLU A 241 -29.66 17.88 19.83
N ARG A 242 -29.45 17.65 18.52
CA ARG A 242 -30.55 17.70 17.56
C ARG A 242 -31.37 16.39 17.52
N GLY A 243 -30.76 15.26 17.80
CA GLY A 243 -31.35 13.92 17.58
C GLY A 243 -32.05 13.32 18.80
N GLU A 244 -31.70 13.72 20.03
CA GLU A 244 -32.32 13.24 21.26
C GLU A 244 -33.49 14.15 21.65
N MET A 245 -34.58 13.74 22.29
CA MET A 245 -34.94 12.35 22.65
C MET A 245 -35.47 11.61 21.43
N ARG A 246 -34.95 10.39 21.22
CA ARG A 246 -35.38 9.53 20.11
C ARG A 246 -36.75 8.95 20.35
N GLY A 247 -37.57 8.84 19.28
CA GLY A 247 -38.88 8.20 19.43
C GLY A 247 -39.52 7.81 18.10
N GLN A 248 -40.22 6.67 18.09
CA GLN A 248 -40.95 6.21 16.92
C GLN A 248 -42.13 7.14 16.54
N ASN A 249 -42.61 7.96 17.47
CA ASN A 249 -43.65 8.94 17.23
C ASN A 249 -43.20 10.13 16.36
N ALA A 250 -41.88 10.34 16.18
CA ALA A 250 -41.32 11.26 15.19
C ALA A 250 -41.66 10.88 13.72
N ARG A 251 -42.24 9.69 13.46
CA ARG A 251 -42.72 9.25 12.13
C ARG A 251 -43.96 9.98 11.61
N ARG A 252 -44.48 10.96 12.34
CA ARG A 252 -45.77 11.60 12.03
C ARG A 252 -45.79 12.62 10.89
N GLY A 253 -44.67 12.87 10.20
CA GLY A 253 -44.66 13.76 9.02
C GLY A 253 -45.62 13.39 7.88
N ARG A 254 -46.14 12.16 7.88
CA ARG A 254 -47.05 11.64 6.83
C ARG A 254 -48.52 12.00 7.09
N SER A 255 -48.89 12.45 8.30
CA SER A 255 -50.27 12.77 8.70
C SER A 255 -50.53 14.28 8.92
N GLY A 256 -49.57 15.14 8.52
CA GLY A 256 -49.74 16.60 8.69
C GLY A 256 -49.72 17.09 10.13
N GLN A 257 -49.45 16.24 11.12
CA GLN A 257 -49.32 16.65 12.51
C GLN A 257 -47.91 17.14 12.82
N ALA A 258 -47.80 18.25 13.55
CA ALA A 258 -46.52 18.79 13.99
C ALA A 258 -45.76 17.78 14.86
N LYS A 259 -44.43 17.75 14.74
CA LYS A 259 -43.53 16.98 15.59
C LYS A 259 -43.79 17.37 17.06
N PRO A 260 -43.92 16.42 18.01
CA PRO A 260 -43.93 16.74 19.43
C PRO A 260 -42.70 17.55 19.83
N ALA A 261 -42.91 18.60 20.62
CA ALA A 261 -41.85 19.57 20.97
C ALA A 261 -40.69 18.93 21.77
N ASP A 262 -40.95 17.83 22.43
CA ASP A 262 -40.02 17.08 23.29
C ASP A 262 -39.21 16.00 22.55
N LEU A 263 -39.49 15.78 21.25
CA LEU A 263 -38.77 14.77 20.45
C LEU A 263 -37.69 15.39 19.53
N GLY A 264 -36.53 14.75 19.47
CA GLY A 264 -35.46 15.03 18.52
C GLY A 264 -35.78 14.64 17.09
N ASP A 265 -34.88 14.89 16.15
CA ASP A 265 -35.04 14.52 14.73
C ASP A 265 -34.83 13.05 14.45
N CYS A 266 -34.22 12.27 15.38
CA CYS A 266 -33.98 10.85 15.23
C CYS A 266 -35.27 10.03 15.45
N ILE A 267 -35.76 9.38 14.39
CA ILE A 267 -36.98 8.56 14.44
C ILE A 267 -36.74 7.11 14.90
N ASP A 268 -35.56 6.82 15.42
CA ASP A 268 -35.15 5.51 15.93
C ASP A 268 -35.40 4.33 14.96
N CYS A 269 -35.03 4.51 13.70
CA CYS A 269 -35.29 3.53 12.63
C CYS A 269 -34.22 2.44 12.46
N ASP A 270 -33.11 2.54 13.19
CA ASP A 270 -31.94 1.65 13.18
C ASP A 270 -31.28 1.43 11.81
N LEU A 271 -31.62 2.21 10.80
CA LEU A 271 -31.06 2.06 9.47
C LEU A 271 -29.53 2.37 9.45
N CYS A 272 -29.09 3.34 10.28
CA CYS A 272 -27.66 3.64 10.42
C CYS A 272 -26.84 2.45 10.93
N VAL A 273 -27.41 1.64 11.81
CA VAL A 273 -26.80 0.38 12.30
C VAL A 273 -26.84 -0.70 11.20
N GLN A 274 -27.97 -0.84 10.51
CA GLN A 274 -28.15 -1.86 9.48
C GLN A 274 -27.24 -1.71 8.24
N VAL A 275 -26.87 -0.47 7.89
CA VAL A 275 -25.96 -0.22 6.75
C VAL A 275 -24.49 -0.29 7.17
N CYS A 276 -24.19 -0.32 8.45
CA CYS A 276 -22.83 -0.29 8.95
C CYS A 276 -22.11 -1.61 8.65
N PRO A 277 -20.99 -1.61 7.90
CA PRO A 277 -20.24 -2.82 7.59
C PRO A 277 -19.53 -3.41 8.82
N THR A 278 -19.31 -2.62 9.87
CA THR A 278 -18.72 -3.05 11.13
C THR A 278 -19.74 -3.28 12.25
N GLY A 279 -21.04 -3.04 11.96
CA GLY A 279 -22.15 -3.33 12.85
C GLY A 279 -22.28 -2.41 14.08
N ILE A 280 -21.62 -1.25 14.08
CA ILE A 280 -21.69 -0.31 15.20
C ILE A 280 -22.96 0.55 15.18
N ASP A 281 -23.34 1.04 16.36
CA ASP A 281 -24.36 2.08 16.50
C ASP A 281 -23.70 3.44 16.69
N ILE A 282 -23.66 4.24 15.62
CA ILE A 282 -23.03 5.57 15.62
C ILE A 282 -23.66 6.56 16.60
N ARG A 283 -24.90 6.31 17.04
CA ARG A 283 -25.62 7.15 18.01
C ARG A 283 -25.01 7.07 19.42
N LYS A 284 -24.22 6.02 19.68
CA LYS A 284 -23.46 5.86 20.94
C LYS A 284 -22.15 6.66 20.97
N GLY A 285 -21.93 7.52 19.95
CA GLY A 285 -20.73 8.33 19.85
C GLY A 285 -19.58 7.64 19.12
N LEU A 286 -18.37 8.17 19.30
CA LEU A 286 -17.16 7.67 18.65
C LEU A 286 -16.82 6.27 19.16
N GLN A 287 -16.66 5.32 18.22
CA GLN A 287 -16.24 3.96 18.48
C GLN A 287 -15.01 3.64 17.62
N TYR A 288 -14.08 2.88 18.19
CA TYR A 288 -12.82 2.54 17.50
C TYR A 288 -13.02 1.60 16.29
N GLU A 289 -14.15 0.90 16.20
CA GLU A 289 -14.52 0.06 15.07
C GLU A 289 -15.05 0.86 13.87
N CYS A 290 -15.39 2.13 14.06
CA CYS A 290 -15.85 2.97 12.96
C CYS A 290 -14.73 3.17 11.93
N ILE A 291 -14.94 2.72 10.69
CA ILE A 291 -13.98 2.92 9.59
C ILE A 291 -14.17 4.24 8.83
N GLY A 292 -15.10 5.08 9.23
CA GLY A 292 -15.34 6.37 8.58
C GLY A 292 -15.92 6.28 7.16
N CYS A 293 -16.65 5.23 6.82
CA CYS A 293 -17.16 4.97 5.46
C CYS A 293 -18.38 5.82 5.06
N ALA A 294 -18.98 6.54 6.01
CA ALA A 294 -20.13 7.43 5.82
C ALA A 294 -21.43 6.78 5.26
N ALA A 295 -21.55 5.46 5.24
CA ALA A 295 -22.78 4.78 4.81
C ALA A 295 -24.00 5.16 5.69
N CYS A 296 -23.75 5.40 6.99
CA CYS A 296 -24.77 5.88 7.93
C CYS A 296 -25.22 7.31 7.64
N ILE A 297 -24.36 8.18 7.07
CA ILE A 297 -24.74 9.53 6.63
C ILE A 297 -25.71 9.42 5.46
N ASP A 298 -25.33 8.68 4.41
CA ASP A 298 -26.15 8.52 3.20
C ASP A 298 -27.57 8.00 3.53
N VAL A 299 -27.66 6.98 4.39
CA VAL A 299 -28.98 6.41 4.74
C VAL A 299 -29.77 7.34 5.63
N CYS A 300 -29.13 8.06 6.58
CA CYS A 300 -29.80 8.97 7.46
C CYS A 300 -30.32 10.20 6.71
N ASP A 301 -29.53 10.78 5.81
CA ASP A 301 -29.98 11.88 4.95
C ASP A 301 -31.19 11.47 4.10
N GLY A 302 -31.22 10.26 3.57
CA GLY A 302 -32.37 9.73 2.86
C GLY A 302 -33.62 9.54 3.75
N VAL A 303 -33.45 9.33 5.05
CA VAL A 303 -34.55 9.31 6.02
C VAL A 303 -34.99 10.73 6.34
N MET A 304 -34.06 11.66 6.56
CA MET A 304 -34.36 13.08 6.84
C MET A 304 -35.16 13.70 5.68
N ASP A 305 -34.79 13.44 4.43
CA ASP A 305 -35.54 13.87 3.25
C ASP A 305 -37.01 13.38 3.25
N LYS A 306 -37.21 12.08 3.58
CA LYS A 306 -38.57 11.48 3.64
C LYS A 306 -39.40 12.08 4.78
N MET A 307 -38.76 12.51 5.85
CA MET A 307 -39.39 13.13 7.00
C MET A 307 -39.53 14.66 6.87
N GLN A 308 -38.96 15.23 5.77
CA GLN A 308 -38.84 16.68 5.55
C GLN A 308 -38.06 17.40 6.67
N TYR A 309 -37.11 16.70 7.29
CA TYR A 309 -36.19 17.27 8.25
C TYR A 309 -34.88 17.69 7.56
N PRO A 310 -34.16 18.68 8.10
CA PRO A 310 -32.87 19.08 7.55
C PRO A 310 -31.88 17.93 7.58
N ARG A 311 -31.10 17.72 6.49
CA ARG A 311 -30.04 16.74 6.43
C ARG A 311 -28.94 17.00 7.46
N GLY A 312 -28.03 16.04 7.64
CA GLY A 312 -26.84 16.19 8.46
C GLY A 312 -27.06 15.89 9.94
N LEU A 313 -28.06 15.08 10.29
CA LEU A 313 -28.19 14.53 11.64
C LEU A 313 -27.00 13.61 11.98
N ILE A 314 -26.55 12.82 11.01
CA ILE A 314 -25.24 12.17 11.02
C ILE A 314 -24.40 12.84 9.95
N ARG A 315 -23.19 13.30 10.31
CA ARG A 315 -22.32 14.05 9.38
C ARG A 315 -20.84 13.86 9.72
N TYR A 316 -19.97 14.20 8.79
CA TYR A 316 -18.57 14.43 9.14
C TYR A 316 -18.48 15.75 9.91
N ASP A 317 -18.02 15.67 11.14
CA ASP A 317 -17.77 16.83 11.99
C ASP A 317 -16.64 16.54 12.99
N THR A 318 -16.20 17.57 13.70
CA THR A 318 -15.28 17.47 14.81
C THR A 318 -16.04 17.55 16.13
N GLN A 319 -15.50 17.01 17.22
CA GLN A 319 -16.13 17.15 18.54
C GLN A 319 -16.33 18.62 18.93
N ASN A 320 -15.30 19.44 18.68
CA ASN A 320 -15.40 20.89 18.90
C ASN A 320 -16.41 21.56 17.94
N GLY A 321 -16.52 21.05 16.71
CA GLY A 321 -17.48 21.55 15.72
C GLY A 321 -18.92 21.35 16.14
N LEU A 322 -19.24 20.20 16.72
CA LEU A 322 -20.56 19.92 17.29
C LEU A 322 -20.82 20.71 18.56
N ALA A 323 -19.89 20.65 19.53
CA ALA A 323 -20.10 21.29 20.84
C ALA A 323 -20.16 22.83 20.77
N GLN A 324 -19.53 23.47 19.80
CA GLN A 324 -19.45 24.93 19.66
C GLN A 324 -20.23 25.46 18.46
N HIS A 325 -20.99 24.60 17.75
CA HIS A 325 -21.74 24.94 16.53
C HIS A 325 -20.92 25.72 15.50
N LEU A 326 -19.67 25.27 15.27
CA LEU A 326 -18.72 25.96 14.40
C LEU A 326 -19.20 26.00 12.95
N SER A 327 -19.07 27.15 12.32
CA SER A 327 -19.30 27.32 10.89
C SER A 327 -18.26 26.48 10.08
N ARG A 328 -18.59 26.20 8.81
CA ARG A 328 -17.69 25.45 7.90
C ARG A 328 -16.30 26.11 7.81
N TRP A 329 -16.26 27.45 7.76
CA TRP A 329 -15.00 28.21 7.68
C TRP A 329 -14.17 28.10 8.97
N GLN A 330 -14.79 28.17 10.13
CA GLN A 330 -14.10 28.03 11.42
C GLN A 330 -13.52 26.63 11.60
N ARG A 331 -14.22 25.59 11.14
CA ARG A 331 -13.70 24.21 11.13
C ARG A 331 -12.46 24.08 10.24
N TRP A 332 -12.50 24.65 9.02
CA TRP A 332 -11.34 24.65 8.12
C TRP A 332 -10.12 25.37 8.70
N ARG A 333 -10.31 26.50 9.36
CA ARG A 333 -9.21 27.20 10.06
C ARG A 333 -8.58 26.35 11.16
N ARG A 334 -9.33 25.50 11.85
CA ARG A 334 -8.82 24.59 12.88
C ARG A 334 -8.06 23.39 12.32
N VAL A 335 -8.16 23.09 11.02
CA VAL A 335 -7.27 22.12 10.37
C VAL A 335 -5.82 22.61 10.40
N ALA A 336 -5.59 23.94 10.26
CA ALA A 336 -4.26 24.54 10.32
C ALA A 336 -3.73 24.69 11.78
N ARG A 337 -3.91 23.66 12.60
CA ARG A 337 -3.38 23.61 13.97
C ARG A 337 -1.93 23.19 14.01
N PRO A 338 -1.14 23.52 15.07
CA PRO A 338 0.30 23.28 15.13
C PRO A 338 0.69 21.83 14.79
N ARG A 339 -0.06 20.84 15.29
CA ARG A 339 0.18 19.43 15.01
C ARG A 339 0.12 19.09 13.51
N VAL A 340 -0.90 19.57 12.80
CA VAL A 340 -1.07 19.32 11.35
C VAL A 340 0.00 20.08 10.57
N LEU A 341 0.32 21.31 10.97
CA LEU A 341 1.37 22.10 10.32
C LEU A 341 2.74 21.44 10.44
N ILE A 342 3.10 20.93 11.64
CA ILE A 342 4.36 20.22 11.88
C ILE A 342 4.41 18.95 11.02
N TYR A 343 3.34 18.13 11.00
CA TYR A 343 3.31 16.91 10.18
C TYR A 343 3.42 17.23 8.68
N SER A 344 2.72 18.28 8.23
CA SER A 344 2.81 18.72 6.84
C SER A 344 4.20 19.23 6.48
N ALA A 345 4.84 20.02 7.34
CA ALA A 345 6.20 20.54 7.13
C ALA A 345 7.22 19.40 7.05
N VAL A 346 7.16 18.44 7.97
CA VAL A 346 8.05 17.26 7.97
C VAL A 346 7.84 16.43 6.71
N LEU A 347 6.58 16.17 6.34
CA LEU A 347 6.26 15.41 5.12
C LEU A 347 6.79 16.11 3.86
N LEU A 348 6.56 17.41 3.74
CA LEU A 348 7.06 18.20 2.60
C LEU A 348 8.59 18.23 2.56
N MET A 349 9.25 18.32 3.70
CA MET A 349 10.72 18.26 3.79
C MET A 349 11.24 16.91 3.28
N ILE A 350 10.65 15.79 3.74
CA ILE A 350 11.06 14.44 3.31
C ILE A 350 10.78 14.26 1.81
N CYS A 351 9.60 14.64 1.33
CA CYS A 351 9.27 14.58 -0.11
C CYS A 351 10.22 15.44 -0.95
N GLY A 352 10.53 16.65 -0.48
CA GLY A 352 11.46 17.55 -1.16
C GLY A 352 12.89 16.98 -1.20
N ALA A 353 13.37 16.41 -0.10
CA ALA A 353 14.67 15.75 -0.05
C ALA A 353 14.75 14.53 -0.98
N LEU A 354 13.72 13.69 -1.02
CA LEU A 354 13.65 12.56 -1.94
C LEU A 354 13.59 13.00 -3.41
N ALA A 355 12.77 14.01 -3.71
CA ALA A 355 12.67 14.54 -5.07
C ALA A 355 14.01 15.16 -5.53
N ALA A 356 14.66 15.94 -4.67
CA ALA A 356 15.99 16.50 -4.94
C ALA A 356 17.02 15.38 -5.15
N SER A 357 17.04 14.37 -4.28
CA SER A 357 17.94 13.22 -4.41
C SER A 357 17.74 12.45 -5.71
N LEU A 358 16.48 12.27 -6.16
CA LEU A 358 16.17 11.64 -7.45
C LEU A 358 16.60 12.52 -8.63
N TRP A 359 16.46 13.84 -8.50
CA TRP A 359 16.86 14.79 -9.56
C TRP A 359 18.38 14.84 -9.77
N PHE A 360 19.15 14.83 -8.67
CA PHE A 360 20.61 14.87 -8.72
C PHE A 360 21.25 13.47 -8.77
N ARG A 361 20.47 12.43 -8.99
CA ARG A 361 20.95 11.05 -9.05
C ARG A 361 21.86 10.83 -10.24
N THR A 362 22.99 10.14 -10.03
CA THR A 362 23.86 9.69 -11.13
C THR A 362 23.12 8.68 -12.04
N PRO A 363 23.28 8.79 -13.37
CA PRO A 363 22.55 7.94 -14.32
C PRO A 363 23.08 6.50 -14.40
N PHE A 364 24.12 6.16 -13.67
CA PHE A 364 24.70 4.81 -13.59
C PHE A 364 25.27 4.53 -12.21
N LYS A 365 25.46 3.24 -11.91
CA LYS A 365 26.13 2.78 -10.69
C LYS A 365 27.18 1.73 -11.01
N VAL A 366 28.11 1.57 -10.11
CA VAL A 366 29.23 0.65 -10.22
C VAL A 366 29.37 -0.11 -8.90
N ASP A 367 29.52 -1.43 -9.01
CA ASP A 367 29.97 -2.26 -7.89
C ASP A 367 31.26 -2.96 -8.26
N VAL A 368 32.22 -3.02 -7.34
CA VAL A 368 33.51 -3.68 -7.54
C VAL A 368 33.60 -4.92 -6.65
N VAL A 369 33.65 -6.08 -7.26
CA VAL A 369 33.82 -7.34 -6.54
C VAL A 369 35.15 -7.95 -6.95
N ARG A 370 36.03 -8.21 -5.98
CA ARG A 370 37.28 -8.93 -6.24
C ARG A 370 36.99 -10.41 -6.48
N ASP A 371 37.68 -10.99 -7.45
CA ASP A 371 37.60 -12.43 -7.68
C ASP A 371 38.20 -13.18 -6.47
N ARG A 372 37.47 -14.17 -5.98
CA ARG A 372 37.88 -14.98 -4.83
C ARG A 372 38.63 -16.28 -5.25
N GLY A 373 38.63 -16.64 -6.54
CA GLY A 373 39.26 -17.82 -7.06
C GLY A 373 40.78 -17.70 -7.04
N ALA A 374 41.33 -16.51 -7.36
CA ALA A 374 42.78 -16.24 -7.26
C ALA A 374 42.92 -14.82 -6.65
N LEU A 375 43.45 -14.75 -5.44
CA LEU A 375 43.61 -13.47 -4.73
C LEU A 375 44.65 -12.58 -5.39
N ALA A 376 45.75 -13.16 -5.86
CA ALA A 376 46.78 -12.52 -6.66
C ALA A 376 47.53 -13.62 -7.47
N ARG A 377 47.96 -13.27 -8.67
CA ARG A 377 48.75 -14.17 -9.49
C ARG A 377 49.94 -13.44 -10.12
N LEU A 378 51.02 -14.14 -10.36
CA LEU A 378 52.15 -13.68 -11.17
C LEU A 378 51.84 -13.96 -12.63
N VAL A 379 51.94 -12.95 -13.47
CA VAL A 379 51.81 -13.03 -14.92
C VAL A 379 53.14 -12.75 -15.59
N ASP A 380 53.14 -12.75 -16.92
CA ASP A 380 54.35 -12.55 -17.72
C ASP A 380 55.12 -11.29 -17.24
N ASP A 381 56.43 -11.30 -17.35
CA ASP A 381 57.35 -10.28 -16.90
C ASP A 381 57.36 -10.04 -15.35
N GLY A 382 56.89 -11.02 -14.57
CA GLY A 382 56.87 -10.94 -13.11
C GLY A 382 55.92 -9.92 -12.54
N ARG A 383 54.92 -9.42 -13.30
CA ARG A 383 53.89 -8.52 -12.85
C ARG A 383 52.94 -9.26 -11.90
N VAL A 384 52.48 -8.55 -10.86
CA VAL A 384 51.43 -9.05 -9.98
C VAL A 384 50.07 -8.61 -10.52
N GLU A 385 49.18 -9.56 -10.70
CA GLU A 385 47.83 -9.30 -11.19
C GLU A 385 46.78 -9.68 -10.17
N ASN A 386 45.81 -8.80 -9.96
CA ASN A 386 44.58 -9.06 -9.24
C ASN A 386 43.40 -8.91 -10.19
N VAL A 387 42.42 -9.84 -10.12
CA VAL A 387 41.25 -9.84 -10.99
C VAL A 387 40.03 -9.33 -10.20
N TYR A 388 39.30 -8.42 -10.82
CA TYR A 388 38.07 -7.85 -10.31
C TYR A 388 36.96 -8.07 -11.32
N ARG A 389 35.73 -8.09 -10.82
CA ARG A 389 34.53 -8.02 -11.64
C ARG A 389 33.78 -6.75 -11.27
N LEU A 390 33.63 -5.87 -12.22
CA LEU A 390 32.88 -4.64 -12.08
C LEU A 390 31.48 -4.84 -12.62
N GLN A 391 30.46 -4.57 -11.81
CA GLN A 391 29.09 -4.53 -12.27
C GLN A 391 28.75 -3.10 -12.68
N LEU A 392 28.62 -2.84 -13.97
CA LEU A 392 28.17 -1.56 -14.51
C LEU A 392 26.65 -1.60 -14.68
N MET A 393 25.94 -0.72 -14.00
CA MET A 393 24.48 -0.64 -13.96
C MET A 393 24.04 0.65 -14.61
N ASN A 394 23.55 0.60 -15.85
CA ASN A 394 23.00 1.74 -16.56
C ASN A 394 21.56 1.98 -16.13
N SER A 395 21.30 3.10 -15.46
CA SER A 395 19.94 3.47 -15.04
C SER A 395 19.19 4.30 -16.09
N SER A 396 19.83 4.64 -17.22
CA SER A 396 19.23 5.44 -18.28
C SER A 396 18.51 4.57 -19.33
N GLU A 397 17.60 5.18 -20.06
CA GLU A 397 16.85 4.57 -21.16
C GLU A 397 17.66 4.48 -22.48
N ALA A 398 18.88 5.02 -22.51
CA ALA A 398 19.79 4.99 -23.67
C ALA A 398 20.99 4.09 -23.40
N ALA A 399 21.53 3.48 -24.43
CA ALA A 399 22.80 2.79 -24.35
C ALA A 399 23.93 3.76 -24.01
N GLN A 400 24.82 3.37 -23.08
CA GLN A 400 25.90 4.20 -22.60
C GLN A 400 27.25 3.51 -22.82
N ARG A 401 28.32 4.33 -22.96
CA ARG A 401 29.69 3.83 -23.02
C ARG A 401 30.45 4.29 -21.78
N PHE A 402 31.23 3.39 -21.21
CA PHE A 402 31.97 3.65 -19.98
C PHE A 402 33.47 3.38 -20.19
N ARG A 403 34.29 4.26 -19.62
CA ARG A 403 35.73 4.09 -19.51
C ARG A 403 36.08 3.76 -18.07
N ILE A 404 36.90 2.74 -17.87
CA ILE A 404 37.32 2.26 -16.56
C ILE A 404 38.80 2.61 -16.40
N ALA A 405 39.13 3.32 -15.31
CA ALA A 405 40.48 3.60 -14.89
C ALA A 405 40.71 3.11 -13.47
N VAL A 406 41.96 2.83 -13.11
CA VAL A 406 42.37 2.46 -11.76
C VAL A 406 43.47 3.39 -11.28
N SER A 407 43.46 3.73 -9.98
CA SER A 407 44.43 4.56 -9.33
C SER A 407 44.73 4.07 -7.91
N GLY A 408 45.78 4.59 -7.27
CA GLY A 408 46.14 4.29 -5.88
C GLY A 408 47.57 3.82 -5.67
N LEU A 409 48.20 3.21 -6.69
CA LEU A 409 49.62 2.82 -6.67
C LEU A 409 50.27 3.28 -7.97
N ASP A 410 51.54 3.67 -7.88
CA ASP A 410 52.32 4.13 -9.04
C ASP A 410 52.54 2.97 -10.03
N GLY A 411 52.20 3.19 -11.31
CA GLY A 411 52.34 2.20 -12.38
C GLY A 411 51.25 1.16 -12.44
N LEU A 412 50.18 1.28 -11.65
CA LEU A 412 49.03 0.40 -11.71
C LEU A 412 48.32 0.54 -13.08
N GLN A 413 48.02 -0.58 -13.71
CA GLN A 413 47.34 -0.62 -15.02
C GLN A 413 46.11 -1.49 -14.97
N ALA A 414 44.98 -0.99 -15.48
CA ALA A 414 43.78 -1.77 -15.70
C ALA A 414 43.80 -2.36 -17.12
N ILE A 415 43.71 -3.67 -17.23
CA ILE A 415 43.58 -4.38 -18.50
C ILE A 415 42.10 -4.69 -18.71
N VAL A 416 41.47 -3.86 -19.50
CA VAL A 416 40.06 -3.92 -19.86
C VAL A 416 39.85 -3.32 -21.25
N ALA A 417 38.76 -3.62 -21.93
CA ALA A 417 38.40 -2.93 -23.18
C ALA A 417 38.38 -1.41 -23.00
N ALA A 418 38.89 -0.65 -23.96
CA ALA A 418 39.00 0.81 -23.87
C ALA A 418 37.66 1.47 -23.55
N ASP A 419 36.58 1.01 -24.20
CA ASP A 419 35.23 1.47 -23.93
C ASP A 419 34.30 0.28 -23.77
N VAL A 420 33.53 0.28 -22.69
CA VAL A 420 32.53 -0.76 -22.38
C VAL A 420 31.14 -0.23 -22.69
N ALA A 421 30.45 -0.82 -23.64
CA ALA A 421 29.06 -0.47 -23.95
C ALA A 421 28.10 -1.25 -23.04
N VAL A 422 27.12 -0.57 -22.48
CA VAL A 422 26.03 -1.13 -21.67
C VAL A 422 24.72 -0.62 -22.23
N GLY A 423 23.79 -1.52 -22.54
CA GLY A 423 22.50 -1.21 -23.12
C GLY A 423 21.57 -0.40 -22.21
N PRO A 424 20.39 -0.01 -22.71
CA PRO A 424 19.38 0.71 -21.93
C PRO A 424 18.92 -0.12 -20.73
N ALA A 425 18.90 0.48 -19.55
CA ALA A 425 18.47 -0.18 -18.32
C ALA A 425 19.11 -1.56 -18.08
N GLU A 426 20.35 -1.75 -18.54
CA GLU A 426 21.10 -3.00 -18.47
C GLU A 426 22.11 -2.97 -17.34
N SER A 427 22.34 -4.13 -16.72
CA SER A 427 23.43 -4.36 -15.79
C SER A 427 24.39 -5.37 -16.41
N ARG A 428 25.67 -5.00 -16.53
CA ARG A 428 26.71 -5.82 -17.19
C ARG A 428 27.90 -6.05 -16.27
N TRP A 429 28.30 -7.31 -16.15
CA TRP A 429 29.52 -7.67 -15.46
C TRP A 429 30.72 -7.58 -16.42
N VAL A 430 31.75 -6.86 -16.01
CA VAL A 430 32.99 -6.63 -16.77
C VAL A 430 34.17 -7.14 -15.95
N PRO A 431 34.90 -8.16 -16.43
CA PRO A 431 36.14 -8.59 -15.81
C PRO A 431 37.23 -7.54 -16.06
N VAL A 432 37.93 -7.14 -15.02
CA VAL A 432 39.04 -6.17 -15.07
C VAL A 432 40.25 -6.79 -14.37
N ALA A 433 41.32 -7.01 -15.11
CA ALA A 433 42.57 -7.39 -14.54
C ALA A 433 43.40 -6.13 -14.22
N VAL A 434 43.89 -6.05 -13.00
CA VAL A 434 44.72 -4.93 -12.55
C VAL A 434 46.12 -5.45 -12.31
N GLN A 435 47.09 -4.89 -13.02
CA GLN A 435 48.49 -5.29 -12.97
C GLN A 435 49.37 -4.24 -12.38
N LEU A 436 50.33 -4.67 -11.55
CA LEU A 436 51.41 -3.86 -11.00
C LEU A 436 52.76 -4.39 -11.49
N PRO A 437 53.65 -3.54 -12.03
CA PRO A 437 54.99 -3.97 -12.46
C PRO A 437 55.84 -4.58 -11.32
N ALA A 438 56.66 -5.56 -11.66
CA ALA A 438 57.47 -6.32 -10.71
C ALA A 438 58.34 -5.44 -9.79
N LEU A 439 58.96 -4.41 -10.34
CA LEU A 439 59.81 -3.51 -9.59
C LEU A 439 59.06 -2.76 -8.46
N GLN A 440 57.85 -2.32 -8.76
CA GLN A 440 57.00 -1.63 -7.79
C GLN A 440 56.43 -2.59 -6.75
N ALA A 441 56.05 -3.79 -7.17
CA ALA A 441 55.62 -4.84 -6.26
C ALA A 441 56.70 -5.23 -5.23
N GLN A 442 57.94 -5.32 -5.66
CA GLN A 442 59.08 -5.58 -4.77
C GLN A 442 59.33 -4.46 -3.77
N ASN A 443 59.21 -3.17 -4.19
CA ASN A 443 59.40 -2.02 -3.34
C ASN A 443 58.32 -1.87 -2.24
N LEU A 444 57.11 -2.28 -2.52
CA LEU A 444 55.99 -2.18 -1.60
C LEU A 444 55.90 -3.31 -0.58
N GLY A 445 56.43 -4.50 -0.94
CA GLY A 445 56.35 -5.70 -0.11
C GLY A 445 54.94 -6.34 -0.11
N SER A 446 54.83 -7.47 0.62
CA SER A 446 53.56 -8.18 0.73
C SER A 446 52.53 -7.41 1.58
N GLY A 447 51.30 -7.32 1.15
CA GLY A 447 50.26 -6.60 1.85
C GLY A 447 48.99 -6.33 1.05
N ALA A 448 48.09 -5.59 1.68
CA ALA A 448 46.82 -5.13 1.05
C ALA A 448 46.90 -3.59 0.91
N TYR A 449 46.85 -3.10 -0.30
CA TYR A 449 47.02 -1.70 -0.63
C TYR A 449 45.68 -1.13 -1.16
N PRO A 450 45.26 0.06 -0.68
CA PRO A 450 44.04 0.67 -1.16
C PRO A 450 44.19 1.13 -2.62
N ILE A 451 43.20 0.81 -3.44
CA ILE A 451 43.06 1.26 -4.83
C ILE A 451 41.66 1.81 -5.07
N GLU A 452 41.53 2.63 -6.10
CA GLU A 452 40.25 3.23 -6.47
C GLU A 452 39.99 3.01 -7.96
N PHE A 453 38.81 2.49 -8.26
CA PHE A 453 38.31 2.38 -9.62
C PHE A 453 37.51 3.64 -9.95
N ALA A 454 37.88 4.34 -11.00
CA ALA A 454 37.14 5.44 -11.57
C ALA A 454 36.44 4.99 -12.85
N VAL A 455 35.15 5.07 -12.88
CA VAL A 455 34.33 4.77 -14.06
C VAL A 455 33.70 6.05 -14.55
N GLU A 456 33.95 6.39 -15.81
CA GLU A 456 33.47 7.59 -16.45
C GLU A 456 32.49 7.22 -17.55
N ARG A 457 31.32 7.84 -17.56
CA ARG A 457 30.39 7.79 -18.69
C ARG A 457 30.93 8.73 -19.78
N LEU A 458 31.14 8.20 -20.96
CA LEU A 458 31.56 9.01 -22.09
C LEU A 458 30.39 9.87 -22.62
N ALA A 459 30.70 11.06 -23.06
CA ALA A 459 29.74 11.93 -23.69
C ALA A 459 29.07 11.24 -24.90
N THR A 460 27.78 11.51 -25.08
CA THR A 460 26.99 11.08 -26.22
C THR A 460 26.58 12.29 -27.04
N PRO A 461 26.18 12.15 -28.34
CA PRO A 461 25.76 13.28 -29.17
C PRO A 461 24.63 14.12 -28.55
N ASP A 462 23.80 13.50 -27.68
CA ASP A 462 22.64 14.14 -27.07
C ASP A 462 22.92 14.65 -25.64
N ASP A 463 24.06 14.28 -25.01
CA ASP A 463 24.40 14.67 -23.64
C ASP A 463 25.92 14.73 -23.44
N ASP A 464 26.45 15.95 -23.41
CA ASP A 464 27.86 16.24 -23.21
C ASP A 464 28.32 16.11 -21.75
N THR A 465 27.42 15.80 -20.82
CA THR A 465 27.73 15.71 -19.39
C THR A 465 28.58 14.48 -19.11
N VAL A 466 29.79 14.66 -18.63
CA VAL A 466 30.65 13.57 -18.15
C VAL A 466 30.31 13.27 -16.71
N TRP A 467 29.80 12.05 -16.46
CA TRP A 467 29.54 11.57 -15.12
C TRP A 467 30.65 10.61 -14.71
N ARG A 468 31.13 10.75 -13.47
CA ARG A 468 32.16 9.88 -12.89
C ARG A 468 31.68 9.27 -11.59
N SER A 469 31.92 7.96 -11.44
CA SER A 469 31.74 7.22 -10.18
C SER A 469 33.06 6.61 -9.77
N THR A 470 33.36 6.66 -8.47
CA THR A 470 34.59 6.10 -7.91
C THR A 470 34.25 5.07 -6.84
N GLU A 471 34.88 3.90 -6.93
CA GLU A 471 34.69 2.79 -6.01
C GLU A 471 36.02 2.35 -5.42
N ARG A 472 36.08 2.18 -4.10
CA ARG A 472 37.27 1.76 -3.38
C ARG A 472 37.39 0.24 -3.35
N SER A 473 38.61 -0.25 -3.52
CA SER A 473 38.94 -1.66 -3.40
C SER A 473 40.36 -1.82 -2.82
N THR A 474 40.86 -3.04 -2.79
CA THR A 474 42.22 -3.35 -2.29
C THR A 474 42.93 -4.22 -3.28
N PHE A 475 44.19 -3.87 -3.56
CA PHE A 475 45.15 -4.64 -4.33
C PHE A 475 46.00 -5.47 -3.37
N LEU A 476 46.13 -6.79 -3.65
CA LEU A 476 46.87 -7.71 -2.83
C LEU A 476 48.23 -8.02 -3.46
N LEU A 477 49.30 -7.88 -2.70
CA LEU A 477 50.62 -8.37 -3.01
C LEU A 477 50.86 -9.65 -2.20
N PRO A 478 51.09 -10.79 -2.87
CA PRO A 478 51.35 -12.08 -2.20
C PRO A 478 52.70 -12.01 -1.46
N ARG A 479 52.87 -12.92 -0.51
CA ARG A 479 54.15 -13.11 0.17
C ARG A 479 55.17 -13.77 -0.71
#